data_7d96764612bd057dd2b1f73fda757b53
#
_entry.id   7d96764612bd057dd2b1f73fda757b53
#
_cell.length_a   1.000
_cell.length_b   1.000
_cell.length_c   1.000
_cell.angle_alpha   90.00
_cell.angle_beta   90.00
_cell.angle_gamma   90.00
#
_symmetry.space_group_name_H-M   'P 1'
#
loop_
_entity.id
_entity.type
_entity.pdbx_description
1 polymer ?
#
loop_
_entity_poly.entity_id
_entity_poly.type
_entity_poly.pdbx_seq_one_letter_code
_entity_poly.pdbx_strand_id
1 'polypeptide(L)'
;EKIFVVSNQNKQYIKSAKENGCIDFIESLQLKEYFDFSSIKIIGITGTNGKTTTAAAIYSILLDLGYKVALQGTRGFFINDDRLEDYSLTTPIQLENFGHIQKAIENSCEFFIMEVSSHAIEQNRIEGLDFSLKIHTNITQDHLDYHKTIQEYINVKNSFFNDDSMKLINKD
;
A
#
# COMPACT_ATOMS: atom_id res chain seq x y z
N GLU A 1 0.90 17.75 -19.57
CA GLU A 1 -0.49 17.83 -19.07
C GLU A 1 -0.51 17.50 -17.59
N LYS A 2 -1.37 18.19 -16.81
CA LYS A 2 -1.53 17.94 -15.38
C LYS A 2 -2.90 17.36 -15.14
N ILE A 3 -2.94 16.17 -14.52
CA ILE A 3 -4.17 15.48 -14.11
C ILE A 3 -4.27 15.57 -12.58
N PHE A 4 -5.46 15.86 -12.06
CA PHE A 4 -5.71 15.87 -10.62
C PHE A 4 -6.50 14.61 -10.22
N VAL A 5 -5.90 13.79 -9.38
CA VAL A 5 -6.58 12.60 -8.83
C VAL A 5 -7.44 13.04 -7.65
N VAL A 6 -8.75 12.93 -7.82
CA VAL A 6 -9.75 13.33 -6.82
C VAL A 6 -9.98 12.21 -5.82
N SER A 7 -9.91 12.53 -4.54
CA SER A 7 -10.26 11.64 -3.43
C SER A 7 -11.18 12.37 -2.44
N ASN A 8 -11.78 11.65 -1.52
CA ASN A 8 -12.62 12.25 -0.48
C ASN A 8 -11.86 13.27 0.40
N GLN A 9 -10.54 13.11 0.52
CA GLN A 9 -9.70 13.98 1.35
C GLN A 9 -9.28 15.28 0.65
N ASN A 10 -9.27 15.32 -0.69
CA ASN A 10 -8.71 16.43 -1.46
C ASN A 10 -9.72 17.16 -2.37
N LYS A 11 -11.01 16.78 -2.37
CA LYS A 11 -12.07 17.43 -3.17
C LYS A 11 -12.12 18.95 -3.01
N GLN A 12 -11.81 19.46 -1.83
CA GLN A 12 -11.76 20.91 -1.54
C GLN A 12 -10.70 21.65 -2.38
N TYR A 13 -9.68 20.97 -2.89
CA TYR A 13 -8.60 21.59 -3.67
C TYR A 13 -8.82 21.57 -5.19
N ILE A 14 -9.97 21.07 -5.68
CA ILE A 14 -10.27 21.01 -7.13
C ILE A 14 -10.18 22.40 -7.78
N LYS A 15 -10.71 23.45 -7.11
CA LYS A 15 -10.65 24.82 -7.62
C LYS A 15 -9.21 25.29 -7.77
N SER A 16 -8.40 25.10 -6.74
CA SER A 16 -6.98 25.44 -6.78
C SER A 16 -6.20 24.64 -7.80
N ALA A 17 -6.53 23.36 -8.00
CA ALA A 17 -5.90 22.53 -9.02
C ALA A 17 -6.19 23.08 -10.44
N LYS A 18 -7.42 23.52 -10.74
CA LYS A 18 -7.77 24.17 -11.99
C LYS A 18 -6.98 25.45 -12.22
N GLU A 19 -6.91 26.31 -11.20
CA GLU A 19 -6.13 27.57 -11.24
C GLU A 19 -4.63 27.32 -11.46
N ASN A 20 -4.10 26.15 -11.04
CA ASN A 20 -2.72 25.71 -11.25
C ASN A 20 -2.51 24.90 -12.55
N GLY A 21 -3.50 24.91 -13.45
CA GLY A 21 -3.37 24.37 -14.79
C GLY A 21 -3.61 22.85 -14.89
N CYS A 22 -4.34 22.26 -13.94
CA CYS A 22 -4.86 20.91 -14.13
C CYS A 22 -6.04 20.97 -15.11
N ILE A 23 -5.93 20.16 -16.17
CA ILE A 23 -6.90 20.14 -17.27
C ILE A 23 -7.86 18.98 -17.14
N ASP A 24 -7.45 17.92 -16.42
CA ASP A 24 -8.23 16.70 -16.28
C ASP A 24 -8.36 16.29 -14.81
N PHE A 25 -9.49 15.63 -14.48
CA PHE A 25 -9.85 15.24 -13.12
C PHE A 25 -10.37 13.80 -13.16
N ILE A 26 -9.66 12.90 -12.49
CA ILE A 26 -10.04 11.49 -12.39
C ILE A 26 -10.33 11.12 -10.93
N GLU A 27 -11.33 10.29 -10.70
CA GLU A 27 -11.58 9.74 -9.37
C GLU A 27 -10.50 8.71 -9.00
N SER A 28 -10.23 8.57 -7.71
CA SER A 28 -9.20 7.64 -7.21
C SER A 28 -9.42 6.18 -7.68
N LEU A 29 -10.69 5.76 -7.82
CA LEU A 29 -11.05 4.44 -8.36
C LEU A 29 -10.62 4.22 -9.82
N GLN A 30 -10.55 5.29 -10.62
CA GLN A 30 -10.15 5.22 -12.02
C GLN A 30 -8.63 5.17 -12.19
N LEU A 31 -7.87 5.45 -11.13
CA LEU A 31 -6.41 5.49 -11.21
C LEU A 31 -5.82 4.18 -11.75
N LYS A 32 -6.40 3.04 -11.38
CA LYS A 32 -5.96 1.72 -11.86
C LYS A 32 -6.04 1.53 -13.39
N GLU A 33 -6.84 2.32 -14.09
CA GLU A 33 -6.99 2.23 -15.55
C GLU A 33 -5.77 2.83 -16.28
N TYR A 34 -4.95 3.60 -15.57
CA TYR A 34 -3.74 4.26 -16.08
C TYR A 34 -2.45 3.48 -15.79
N PHE A 35 -2.55 2.35 -15.05
CA PHE A 35 -1.40 1.56 -14.64
C PHE A 35 -1.64 0.07 -14.89
N ASP A 36 -0.63 -0.62 -15.39
CA ASP A 36 -0.62 -2.07 -15.54
C ASP A 36 0.37 -2.69 -14.56
N PHE A 37 -0.14 -3.35 -13.54
CA PHE A 37 0.66 -4.03 -12.51
C PHE A 37 0.68 -5.56 -12.68
N SER A 38 0.24 -6.08 -13.83
CA SER A 38 0.15 -7.52 -14.08
C SER A 38 1.50 -8.26 -14.06
N SER A 39 2.60 -7.54 -14.27
CA SER A 39 3.96 -8.07 -14.29
C SER A 39 4.61 -8.23 -12.92
N ILE A 40 4.00 -7.71 -11.83
CA ILE A 40 4.57 -7.74 -10.49
C ILE A 40 3.61 -8.37 -9.48
N LYS A 41 4.14 -9.16 -8.55
CA LYS A 41 3.36 -9.80 -7.47
C LYS A 41 3.36 -8.89 -6.24
N ILE A 42 2.19 -8.38 -5.85
CA ILE A 42 2.04 -7.51 -4.70
C ILE A 42 1.73 -8.35 -3.46
N ILE A 43 2.53 -8.19 -2.40
CA ILE A 43 2.37 -8.85 -1.10
C ILE A 43 2.05 -7.79 -0.06
N GLY A 44 0.84 -7.84 0.51
CA GLY A 44 0.40 -6.92 1.54
C GLY A 44 0.45 -7.53 2.94
N ILE A 45 1.05 -6.82 3.90
CA ILE A 45 1.22 -7.30 5.28
C ILE A 45 0.52 -6.36 6.23
N THR A 46 -0.50 -6.87 6.94
CA THR A 46 -1.20 -6.13 7.99
C THR A 46 -1.11 -6.84 9.33
N GLY A 47 -1.46 -6.13 10.38
CA GLY A 47 -1.47 -6.59 11.76
C GLY A 47 -1.18 -5.45 12.72
N THR A 48 -1.33 -5.67 14.02
CA THR A 48 -0.96 -4.67 15.02
C THR A 48 0.56 -4.55 15.08
N ASN A 49 1.24 -5.65 15.35
CA ASN A 49 2.69 -5.72 15.49
C ASN A 49 3.30 -6.65 14.43
N GLY A 50 4.59 -6.50 14.18
CA GLY A 50 5.37 -7.41 13.33
C GLY A 50 5.29 -7.15 11.83
N LYS A 51 4.53 -6.18 11.34
CA LYS A 51 4.45 -5.83 9.91
C LYS A 51 5.83 -5.60 9.30
N THR A 52 6.60 -4.68 9.87
CA THR A 52 7.94 -4.31 9.39
C THR A 52 8.91 -5.49 9.44
N THR A 53 8.89 -6.27 10.52
CA THR A 53 9.76 -7.44 10.66
C THR A 53 9.43 -8.52 9.64
N THR A 54 8.14 -8.81 9.45
CA THR A 54 7.68 -9.80 8.46
C THR A 54 7.99 -9.35 7.05
N ALA A 55 7.75 -8.08 6.73
CA ALA A 55 8.06 -7.49 5.43
C ALA A 55 9.57 -7.59 5.13
N ALA A 56 10.41 -7.22 6.07
CA ALA A 56 11.86 -7.28 5.93
C ALA A 56 12.36 -8.74 5.79
N ALA A 57 11.78 -9.69 6.53
CA ALA A 57 12.15 -11.10 6.42
C ALA A 57 11.81 -11.67 5.04
N ILE A 58 10.60 -11.42 4.53
CA ILE A 58 10.19 -11.87 3.19
C ILE A 58 11.09 -11.22 2.13
N TYR A 59 11.35 -9.92 2.26
CA TYR A 59 12.24 -9.18 1.36
C TYR A 59 13.64 -9.78 1.29
N SER A 60 14.28 -10.02 2.45
CA SER A 60 15.61 -10.62 2.51
C SER A 60 15.63 -12.03 1.90
N ILE A 61 14.64 -12.87 2.24
CA ILE A 61 14.55 -14.23 1.69
C ILE A 61 14.43 -14.22 0.17
N LEU A 62 13.60 -13.34 -0.39
CA LEU A 62 13.43 -13.26 -1.84
C LEU A 62 14.69 -12.73 -2.53
N LEU A 63 15.39 -11.77 -1.94
CA LEU A 63 16.70 -11.31 -2.44
C LEU A 63 17.74 -12.43 -2.40
N ASP A 64 17.83 -13.18 -1.30
CA ASP A 64 18.75 -14.33 -1.16
C ASP A 64 18.47 -15.44 -2.18
N LEU A 65 17.20 -15.58 -2.60
CA LEU A 65 16.79 -16.49 -3.68
C LEU A 65 17.06 -15.94 -5.09
N GLY A 66 17.58 -14.72 -5.20
CA GLY A 66 17.96 -14.09 -6.47
C GLY A 66 16.84 -13.34 -7.20
N TYR A 67 15.69 -13.13 -6.55
CA TYR A 67 14.61 -12.31 -7.12
C TYR A 67 14.93 -10.83 -7.02
N LYS A 68 14.41 -10.04 -7.95
CA LYS A 68 14.37 -8.59 -7.83
C LYS A 68 13.11 -8.17 -7.08
N VAL A 69 13.29 -7.43 -6.00
CA VAL A 69 12.23 -7.15 -5.02
C VAL A 69 12.20 -5.68 -4.65
N ALA A 70 11.01 -5.14 -4.51
CA ALA A 70 10.79 -3.84 -3.88
C ALA A 70 10.11 -4.01 -2.51
N LEU A 71 10.44 -3.13 -1.57
CA LEU A 71 9.86 -3.06 -0.22
C LEU A 71 9.42 -1.64 0.09
N GLN A 72 8.18 -1.49 0.53
CA GLN A 72 7.62 -0.23 1.01
C GLN A 72 7.04 -0.39 2.41
N GLY A 73 7.42 0.44 3.34
CA GLY A 73 6.90 0.41 4.70
C GLY A 73 7.48 1.48 5.60
N THR A 74 7.36 1.30 6.90
CA THR A 74 7.78 2.26 7.93
C THR A 74 9.25 2.68 7.80
N ARG A 75 10.10 1.83 7.22
CA ARG A 75 11.53 2.11 7.03
C ARG A 75 11.86 2.81 5.71
N GLY A 76 10.87 3.05 4.86
CA GLY A 76 11.07 3.72 3.58
C GLY A 76 10.70 2.85 2.37
N PHE A 77 11.17 3.28 1.20
CA PHE A 77 11.02 2.57 -0.06
C PHE A 77 12.37 2.08 -0.56
N PHE A 78 12.44 0.78 -0.87
CA PHE A 78 13.64 0.08 -1.28
C PHE A 78 13.41 -0.66 -2.60
N ILE A 79 14.42 -0.68 -3.45
CA ILE A 79 14.49 -1.56 -4.62
C ILE A 79 15.80 -2.32 -4.55
N ASN A 80 15.73 -3.64 -4.46
CA ASN A 80 16.88 -4.51 -4.20
C ASN A 80 17.69 -4.02 -2.97
N ASP A 81 18.95 -3.69 -3.12
CA ASP A 81 19.81 -3.25 -2.01
C ASP A 81 19.78 -1.71 -1.80
N ASP A 82 19.06 -0.99 -2.66
CA ASP A 82 19.05 0.47 -2.63
C ASP A 82 17.84 1.02 -1.89
N ARG A 83 18.06 1.88 -0.90
CA ARG A 83 17.03 2.69 -0.26
C ARG A 83 16.82 3.96 -1.07
N LEU A 84 15.66 4.09 -1.67
CA LEU A 84 15.34 5.21 -2.55
C LEU A 84 14.70 6.39 -1.82
N GLU A 85 13.90 6.11 -0.78
CA GLU A 85 13.16 7.13 -0.05
C GLU A 85 12.99 6.79 1.43
N ASP A 86 13.05 7.82 2.29
CA ASP A 86 12.72 7.76 3.70
C ASP A 86 11.25 8.12 3.91
N TYR A 87 10.49 7.33 4.68
CA TYR A 87 9.09 7.61 4.90
C TYR A 87 8.73 7.95 6.33
N SER A 88 7.72 8.82 6.46
CA SER A 88 7.03 9.08 7.72
C SER A 88 5.78 8.21 7.88
N LEU A 89 5.16 7.74 6.79
CA LEU A 89 3.95 6.92 6.80
C LEU A 89 4.27 5.45 6.48
N THR A 90 3.71 4.53 7.28
CA THR A 90 3.82 3.09 7.04
C THR A 90 3.28 2.68 5.66
N THR A 91 2.18 3.31 5.24
CA THR A 91 1.56 3.12 3.93
C THR A 91 1.28 4.50 3.34
N PRO A 92 1.94 4.89 2.27
CA PRO A 92 1.72 6.16 1.59
C PRO A 92 0.31 6.35 1.04
N ILE A 93 0.02 7.50 0.47
CA ILE A 93 -1.24 7.76 -0.25
C ILE A 93 -1.30 6.94 -1.54
N GLN A 94 -2.50 6.75 -2.07
CA GLN A 94 -2.76 5.88 -3.23
C GLN A 94 -1.86 6.20 -4.43
N LEU A 95 -1.79 7.45 -4.86
CA LEU A 95 -0.98 7.85 -6.03
C LEU A 95 0.51 7.54 -5.84
N GLU A 96 1.01 7.72 -4.64
CA GLU A 96 2.40 7.41 -4.28
C GLU A 96 2.66 5.90 -4.28
N ASN A 97 1.71 5.10 -3.76
CA ASN A 97 1.78 3.63 -3.86
C ASN A 97 1.86 3.18 -5.33
N PHE A 98 1.03 3.74 -6.20
CA PHE A 98 1.04 3.43 -7.63
C PHE A 98 2.36 3.83 -8.28
N GLY A 99 2.91 5.00 -7.95
CA GLY A 99 4.21 5.46 -8.44
C GLY A 99 5.36 4.54 -8.01
N HIS A 100 5.34 4.04 -6.76
CA HIS A 100 6.36 3.11 -6.27
C HIS A 100 6.28 1.75 -6.95
N ILE A 101 5.07 1.23 -7.17
CA ILE A 101 4.88 -0.04 -7.88
C ILE A 101 5.37 0.12 -9.33
N GLN A 102 5.01 1.21 -10.00
CA GLN A 102 5.50 1.52 -11.34
C GLN A 102 7.03 1.58 -11.39
N LYS A 103 7.65 2.26 -10.44
CA LYS A 103 9.12 2.34 -10.32
C LYS A 103 9.76 0.98 -10.06
N ALA A 104 9.11 0.11 -9.28
CA ALA A 104 9.56 -1.26 -9.08
C ALA A 104 9.51 -2.08 -10.38
N ILE A 105 8.44 -1.94 -11.17
CA ILE A 105 8.32 -2.59 -12.50
C ILE A 105 9.41 -2.11 -13.45
N GLU A 106 9.67 -0.79 -13.52
CA GLU A 106 10.73 -0.21 -14.36
C GLU A 106 12.13 -0.72 -13.99
N ASN A 107 12.31 -1.12 -12.71
CA ASN A 107 13.53 -1.77 -12.23
C ASN A 107 13.48 -3.31 -12.32
N SER A 108 12.49 -3.86 -13.05
CA SER A 108 12.29 -5.29 -13.28
C SER A 108 12.08 -6.09 -11.99
N CYS A 109 11.48 -5.51 -10.96
CA CYS A 109 11.10 -6.23 -9.75
C CYS A 109 9.97 -7.22 -10.06
N GLU A 110 10.10 -8.43 -9.50
CA GLU A 110 9.09 -9.49 -9.60
C GLU A 110 8.10 -9.47 -8.43
N PHE A 111 8.54 -8.88 -7.31
CA PHE A 111 7.74 -8.74 -6.09
C PHE A 111 7.77 -7.32 -5.55
N PHE A 112 6.61 -6.88 -5.09
CA PHE A 112 6.44 -5.65 -4.32
C PHE A 112 5.84 -5.98 -2.97
N ILE A 113 6.61 -5.80 -1.91
CA ILE A 113 6.19 -6.08 -0.54
C ILE A 113 5.81 -4.76 0.12
N MET A 114 4.62 -4.69 0.73
CA MET A 114 4.19 -3.48 1.41
C MET A 114 3.54 -3.73 2.77
N GLU A 115 3.84 -2.85 3.71
CA GLU A 115 3.11 -2.77 4.96
C GLU A 115 1.76 -2.07 4.72
N VAL A 116 0.68 -2.66 5.23
CA VAL A 116 -0.68 -2.14 5.12
C VAL A 116 -1.21 -1.80 6.51
N SER A 117 -1.31 -0.50 6.82
CA SER A 117 -1.86 -0.01 8.08
C SER A 117 -3.39 0.02 8.06
N SER A 118 -4.03 0.00 9.23
CA SER A 118 -5.49 0.15 9.33
C SER A 118 -5.97 1.50 8.78
N HIS A 119 -5.21 2.56 9.01
CA HIS A 119 -5.48 3.88 8.41
C HIS A 119 -5.47 3.83 6.88
N ALA A 120 -4.54 3.07 6.28
CA ALA A 120 -4.47 2.96 4.83
C ALA A 120 -5.66 2.20 4.23
N ILE A 121 -6.14 1.18 4.93
CA ILE A 121 -7.35 0.44 4.53
C ILE A 121 -8.57 1.38 4.57
N GLU A 122 -8.80 2.04 5.70
CA GLU A 122 -9.95 2.91 5.90
C GLU A 122 -9.94 4.15 5.01
N GLN A 123 -8.75 4.67 4.71
CA GLN A 123 -8.57 5.84 3.86
C GLN A 123 -8.43 5.51 2.37
N ASN A 124 -8.68 4.26 1.97
CA ASN A 124 -8.60 3.78 0.59
C ASN A 124 -7.24 4.02 -0.10
N ARG A 125 -6.14 4.06 0.68
CA ARG A 125 -4.79 4.30 0.14
C ARG A 125 -4.28 3.14 -0.72
N ILE A 126 -4.87 1.95 -0.57
CA ILE A 126 -4.53 0.72 -1.30
C ILE A 126 -5.61 0.32 -2.31
N GLU A 127 -6.59 1.20 -2.53
CA GLU A 127 -7.69 0.96 -3.47
C GLU A 127 -7.15 0.80 -4.90
N GLY A 128 -7.66 -0.21 -5.61
CA GLY A 128 -7.23 -0.54 -6.97
C GLY A 128 -5.95 -1.36 -7.06
N LEU A 129 -5.35 -1.78 -5.93
CA LEU A 129 -4.24 -2.72 -5.92
C LEU A 129 -4.75 -4.16 -5.81
N ASP A 130 -4.31 -5.00 -6.73
CA ASP A 130 -4.59 -6.44 -6.73
C ASP A 130 -3.44 -7.18 -6.03
N PHE A 131 -3.72 -7.71 -4.83
CA PHE A 131 -2.72 -8.43 -4.03
C PHE A 131 -2.65 -9.89 -4.43
N SER A 132 -1.43 -10.39 -4.70
CA SER A 132 -1.18 -11.83 -4.90
C SER A 132 -1.21 -12.59 -3.58
N LEU A 133 -0.78 -11.95 -2.49
CA LEU A 133 -0.78 -12.53 -1.14
C LEU A 133 -1.07 -11.45 -0.11
N LYS A 134 -1.96 -11.74 0.83
CA LYS A 134 -2.26 -10.92 2.00
C LYS A 134 -1.88 -11.67 3.28
N ILE A 135 -1.11 -11.02 4.14
CA ILE A 135 -0.60 -11.61 5.39
C ILE A 135 -1.17 -10.86 6.60
N HIS A 136 -1.71 -11.61 7.55
CA HIS A 136 -2.11 -11.10 8.86
C HIS A 136 -1.16 -11.61 9.94
N THR A 137 -0.47 -10.72 10.62
CA THR A 137 0.50 -11.10 11.67
C THR A 137 -0.17 -11.36 13.01
N ASN A 138 -0.91 -10.40 13.53
CA ASN A 138 -1.67 -10.48 14.78
C ASN A 138 -2.64 -9.30 14.90
N ILE A 139 -3.56 -9.41 15.86
CA ILE A 139 -4.43 -8.30 16.23
C ILE A 139 -4.47 -8.19 17.77
N THR A 140 -4.06 -7.02 18.26
CA THR A 140 -4.12 -6.64 19.68
C THR A 140 -4.69 -5.24 19.78
N GLN A 141 -4.96 -4.75 20.97
CA GLN A 141 -5.49 -3.42 21.18
C GLN A 141 -4.45 -2.36 20.77
N ASP A 142 -4.81 -1.52 19.79
CA ASP A 142 -3.99 -0.41 19.29
C ASP A 142 -4.86 0.61 18.55
N HIS A 143 -4.36 1.83 18.36
CA HIS A 143 -5.01 2.89 17.57
C HIS A 143 -6.47 3.22 17.98
N LEU A 144 -6.82 3.07 19.26
CA LEU A 144 -8.18 3.39 19.75
C LEU A 144 -8.48 4.90 19.77
N ASP A 145 -7.44 5.73 19.74
CA ASP A 145 -7.55 7.17 19.51
C ASP A 145 -8.16 7.50 18.14
N TYR A 146 -7.94 6.63 17.16
CA TYR A 146 -8.45 6.76 15.79
C TYR A 146 -9.72 5.93 15.56
N HIS A 147 -9.70 4.62 15.85
CA HIS A 147 -10.80 3.68 15.55
C HIS A 147 -11.90 3.63 16.61
N LYS A 148 -11.78 4.42 17.69
CA LYS A 148 -12.74 4.52 18.82
C LYS A 148 -12.96 3.21 19.59
N THR A 149 -13.14 2.07 18.91
CA THR A 149 -13.36 0.75 19.52
C THR A 149 -12.45 -0.30 18.90
N ILE A 150 -12.14 -1.33 19.70
CA ILE A 150 -11.38 -2.50 19.22
C ILE A 150 -12.14 -3.22 18.08
N GLN A 151 -13.48 -3.24 18.16
CA GLN A 151 -14.30 -3.90 17.14
C GLN A 151 -14.22 -3.19 15.78
N GLU A 152 -14.23 -1.86 15.75
CA GLU A 152 -14.02 -1.08 14.53
C GLU A 152 -12.64 -1.36 13.94
N TYR A 153 -11.60 -1.36 14.78
CA TYR A 153 -10.24 -1.69 14.35
C TYR A 153 -10.13 -3.09 13.72
N ILE A 154 -10.76 -4.10 14.35
CA ILE A 154 -10.85 -5.47 13.83
C ILE A 154 -11.59 -5.48 12.49
N ASN A 155 -12.73 -4.82 12.39
CA ASN A 155 -13.53 -4.78 11.16
C ASN A 155 -12.78 -4.13 10.00
N VAL A 156 -12.06 -3.03 10.25
CA VAL A 156 -11.22 -2.37 9.24
C VAL A 156 -10.14 -3.33 8.75
N LYS A 157 -9.41 -4.01 9.65
CA LYS A 157 -8.38 -4.96 9.22
C LYS A 157 -8.96 -6.15 8.47
N ASN A 158 -10.11 -6.67 8.89
CA ASN A 158 -10.77 -7.79 8.24
C ASN A 158 -11.23 -7.43 6.82
N SER A 159 -11.64 -6.18 6.58
CA SER A 159 -12.06 -5.75 5.24
C SER A 159 -10.95 -5.87 4.20
N PHE A 160 -9.68 -5.83 4.61
CA PHE A 160 -8.53 -6.09 3.73
C PHE A 160 -8.53 -7.48 3.11
N PHE A 161 -9.21 -8.44 3.76
CA PHE A 161 -9.24 -9.85 3.34
C PHE A 161 -10.53 -10.26 2.60
N ASN A 162 -11.40 -9.30 2.26
CA ASN A 162 -12.71 -9.56 1.62
C ASN A 162 -12.62 -9.71 0.09
N ASP A 163 -11.62 -10.41 -0.42
CA ASP A 163 -11.45 -10.74 -1.84
C ASP A 163 -10.93 -12.17 -2.02
N ASP A 164 -10.68 -12.59 -3.25
CA ASP A 164 -10.22 -13.95 -3.59
C ASP A 164 -8.70 -14.12 -3.59
N SER A 165 -7.93 -13.11 -3.14
CA SER A 165 -6.47 -13.21 -3.03
C SER A 165 -6.04 -14.33 -2.07
N MET A 166 -4.83 -14.86 -2.24
CA MET A 166 -4.25 -15.79 -1.28
C MET A 166 -4.06 -15.12 0.08
N LYS A 167 -4.37 -15.84 1.17
CA LYS A 167 -4.32 -15.31 2.53
C LYS A 167 -3.49 -16.19 3.43
N LEU A 168 -2.56 -15.58 4.17
CA LEU A 168 -1.81 -16.21 5.25
C LEU A 168 -2.19 -15.53 6.57
N ILE A 169 -2.88 -16.26 7.43
CA ILE A 169 -3.43 -15.72 8.68
C ILE A 169 -2.82 -16.45 9.87
N ASN A 170 -2.17 -15.69 10.75
CA ASN A 170 -1.78 -16.22 12.06
C ASN A 170 -3.03 -16.46 12.90
N LYS A 171 -3.08 -17.62 13.57
CA LYS A 171 -4.23 -18.05 14.40
C LYS A 171 -4.09 -17.67 15.88
N ASP A 172 -2.91 -17.22 16.30
CA ASP A 172 -2.61 -16.93 17.71
C ASP A 172 -3.10 -15.55 18.13
#